data_c03119ba0a0f8773f5b857559e4b3818
#
_entry.id   c03119ba0a0f8773f5b857559e4b3818
#
_cell.length_a   1.000
_cell.length_b   1.000
_cell.length_c   1.000
_cell.angle_alpha   90.00
_cell.angle_beta   90.00
_cell.angle_gamma   90.00
#
_symmetry.space_group_name_H-M   'P 1'
#
loop_
_entity.id
_entity.type
_entity.pdbx_description
1 polymer ?
#
loop_
_entity_poly.entity_id
_entity_poly.type
_entity_poly.pdbx_seq_one_letter_code
_entity_poly.pdbx_strand_id
1 'polypeptide(L)'
;GYPAANDLLDQLKGFLTLPKRSRMPNLLVLSKPNNGKTSIINQFFKLYGEGYVNAENNAVKPVIIVQAPVSPDEKALYMAILDKFWVPFRERDPVAKLRYQVVHCLKLYEVKLLIIDEMNSLLCGSPIKQRTVMNAIKYLCNETQIPIVGFGTEEAISVLRTDPQHVSRFRVVNLPLWKLD
;
A
#
# COMPACT_ATOMS: atom_id res chain seq x y z
N GLY A 1 12.62 -5.53 21.00
CA GLY A 1 11.64 -5.71 19.95
C GLY A 1 11.17 -7.15 19.83
N TYR A 2 9.96 -7.31 19.34
CA TYR A 2 9.40 -8.64 19.11
C TYR A 2 9.95 -9.22 17.81
N PRO A 3 10.33 -10.52 17.78
CA PRO A 3 10.90 -11.14 16.58
C PRO A 3 10.04 -10.97 15.34
N ALA A 4 8.72 -11.12 15.46
CA ALA A 4 7.82 -10.96 14.32
C ALA A 4 7.78 -9.53 13.78
N ALA A 5 7.87 -8.52 14.67
CA ALA A 5 7.94 -7.12 14.25
C ALA A 5 9.25 -6.83 13.53
N ASN A 6 10.37 -7.36 14.03
CA ASN A 6 11.66 -7.21 13.40
C ASN A 6 11.70 -7.89 12.03
N ASP A 7 11.10 -9.08 11.90
CA ASP A 7 10.99 -9.78 10.62
C ASP A 7 10.19 -8.96 9.61
N LEU A 8 9.08 -8.37 10.04
CA LEU A 8 8.27 -7.51 9.17
C LEU A 8 9.05 -6.27 8.74
N LEU A 9 9.74 -5.61 9.67
CA LEU A 9 10.57 -4.44 9.35
C LEU A 9 11.65 -4.81 8.34
N ASP A 10 12.29 -5.96 8.48
CA ASP A 10 13.30 -6.44 7.55
C ASP A 10 12.72 -6.72 6.17
N GLN A 11 11.52 -7.30 6.09
CA GLN A 11 10.84 -7.52 4.82
C GLN A 11 10.49 -6.20 4.14
N LEU A 12 9.95 -5.24 4.87
CA LEU A 12 9.61 -3.93 4.34
C LEU A 12 10.86 -3.20 3.84
N LYS A 13 11.95 -3.27 4.60
CA LYS A 13 13.23 -2.70 4.21
C LYS A 13 13.76 -3.34 2.93
N GLY A 14 13.62 -4.65 2.79
CA GLY A 14 14.03 -5.37 1.59
C GLY A 14 13.31 -4.89 0.34
N PHE A 15 12.05 -4.49 0.44
CA PHE A 15 11.32 -3.95 -0.70
C PHE A 15 11.92 -2.63 -1.24
N LEU A 16 12.59 -1.85 -0.41
CA LEU A 16 13.17 -0.57 -0.83
C LEU A 16 14.35 -0.75 -1.79
N THR A 17 15.04 -1.88 -1.72
CA THR A 17 16.21 -2.18 -2.56
C THR A 17 15.91 -3.21 -3.64
N LEU A 18 14.66 -3.64 -3.75
CA LEU A 18 14.26 -4.64 -4.72
C LEU A 18 14.38 -4.07 -6.15
N PRO A 19 15.05 -4.77 -7.07
CA PRO A 19 15.11 -4.32 -8.46
C PRO A 19 13.72 -4.29 -9.10
N LYS A 20 13.47 -3.29 -9.93
CA LYS A 20 12.20 -3.18 -10.66
C LYS A 20 12.05 -4.35 -11.64
N ARG A 21 10.87 -4.97 -11.65
CA ARG A 21 10.52 -6.06 -12.54
C ARG A 21 9.02 -6.04 -12.81
N SER A 22 8.59 -6.77 -13.85
CA SER A 22 7.19 -6.78 -14.30
C SER A 22 6.21 -7.32 -13.25
N ARG A 23 6.67 -8.20 -12.37
CA ARG A 23 5.89 -8.73 -11.24
C ARG A 23 6.59 -8.41 -9.93
N MET A 24 6.17 -7.34 -9.30
CA MET A 24 6.64 -6.98 -7.97
C MET A 24 5.82 -7.73 -6.92
N PRO A 25 6.47 -8.15 -5.82
CA PRO A 25 5.75 -8.81 -4.73
C PRO A 25 4.81 -7.84 -4.02
N ASN A 26 3.65 -8.36 -3.63
CA ASN A 26 2.70 -7.65 -2.79
C ASN A 26 2.50 -8.43 -1.51
N LEU A 27 2.40 -7.72 -0.40
CA LEU A 27 2.26 -8.31 0.92
C LEU A 27 0.96 -7.84 1.55
N LEU A 28 0.19 -8.77 2.09
CA LEU A 28 -0.94 -8.45 2.94
C LEU A 28 -0.60 -8.86 4.36
N VAL A 29 -0.48 -7.87 5.24
CA VAL A 29 -0.20 -8.08 6.66
C VAL A 29 -1.52 -8.10 7.40
N LEU A 30 -1.82 -9.21 8.04
CA LEU A 30 -3.03 -9.37 8.84
C LEU A 30 -2.70 -9.14 10.28
N SER A 31 -3.48 -8.30 10.91
CA SER A 31 -3.28 -7.98 12.31
C SER A 31 -4.63 -7.85 13.02
N LYS A 32 -4.63 -8.22 14.30
CA LYS A 32 -5.77 -7.91 15.16
C LYS A 32 -5.70 -6.45 15.59
N PRO A 33 -6.85 -5.82 15.89
CA PRO A 33 -6.86 -4.46 16.41
C PRO A 33 -5.94 -4.32 17.63
N ASN A 34 -5.24 -3.19 17.74
CA ASN A 34 -4.39 -2.84 18.89
C ASN A 34 -3.18 -3.74 19.10
N ASN A 35 -2.65 -4.36 18.06
CA ASN A 35 -1.47 -5.23 18.20
C ASN A 35 -0.13 -4.54 17.84
N GLY A 36 -0.09 -3.22 17.80
CA GLY A 36 1.15 -2.48 17.53
C GLY A 36 1.41 -2.17 16.06
N LYS A 37 0.46 -2.45 15.17
CA LYS A 37 0.57 -2.20 13.73
C LYS A 37 0.99 -0.77 13.41
N THR A 38 0.31 0.21 14.00
CA THR A 38 0.58 1.63 13.76
C THR A 38 2.00 2.01 14.18
N SER A 39 2.47 1.48 15.31
CA SER A 39 3.83 1.72 15.79
C SER A 39 4.88 1.18 14.83
N ILE A 40 4.63 0.00 14.25
CA ILE A 40 5.55 -0.60 13.28
C ILE A 40 5.62 0.24 12.01
N ILE A 41 4.47 0.64 11.48
CA ILE A 41 4.40 1.48 10.28
C ILE A 41 5.12 2.81 10.51
N ASN A 42 4.85 3.46 11.63
CA ASN A 42 5.46 4.75 11.97
C ASN A 42 6.97 4.63 12.17
N GLN A 43 7.43 3.58 12.85
CA GLN A 43 8.85 3.32 13.05
C GLN A 43 9.56 3.10 11.70
N PHE A 44 8.97 2.29 10.84
CA PHE A 44 9.51 2.04 9.51
C PHE A 44 9.61 3.32 8.69
N PHE A 45 8.54 4.11 8.67
CA PHE A 45 8.53 5.39 7.94
C PHE A 45 9.60 6.35 8.47
N LYS A 46 9.73 6.47 9.79
CA LYS A 46 10.72 7.34 10.41
C LYS A 46 12.15 6.93 10.04
N LEU A 47 12.42 5.63 9.95
CA LEU A 47 13.74 5.13 9.63
C LEU A 47 14.09 5.21 8.15
N TYR A 48 13.13 4.96 7.27
CA TYR A 48 13.42 4.72 5.85
C TYR A 48 12.54 5.49 4.87
N GLY A 49 11.45 6.08 5.31
CA GLY A 49 10.42 6.59 4.42
C GLY A 49 10.38 8.10 4.24
N GLU A 50 11.08 8.85 5.07
CA GLU A 50 11.02 10.30 4.99
C GLU A 50 11.58 10.81 3.67
N GLY A 51 10.89 11.81 3.11
CA GLY A 51 11.32 12.43 1.87
C GLY A 51 12.64 13.16 1.99
N TYR A 52 13.35 13.25 0.89
CA TYR A 52 14.62 13.95 0.82
C TYR A 52 14.83 14.54 -0.58
N VAL A 53 15.81 15.40 -0.71
CA VAL A 53 16.24 15.94 -2.00
C VAL A 53 17.54 15.24 -2.40
N ASN A 54 17.56 14.66 -3.59
CA ASN A 54 18.73 13.92 -4.08
C ASN A 54 19.81 14.85 -4.66
N ALA A 55 20.92 14.25 -5.12
CA ALA A 55 22.04 15.00 -5.66
C ALA A 55 21.70 15.83 -6.90
N GLU A 56 20.65 15.44 -7.65
CA GLU A 56 20.16 16.14 -8.84
C GLU A 56 19.10 17.19 -8.51
N ASN A 57 18.93 17.48 -7.23
CA ASN A 57 17.97 18.47 -6.70
C ASN A 57 16.50 18.08 -6.95
N ASN A 58 16.20 16.78 -7.04
CA ASN A 58 14.85 16.27 -7.17
C ASN A 58 14.32 15.76 -5.82
N ALA A 59 13.05 16.04 -5.55
CA ALA A 59 12.37 15.52 -4.36
C ALA A 59 12.12 14.03 -4.53
N VAL A 60 12.51 13.24 -3.53
CA VAL A 60 12.29 11.79 -3.49
C VAL A 60 11.45 11.44 -2.27
N LYS A 61 10.44 10.62 -2.46
CA LYS A 61 9.57 10.10 -1.40
C LYS A 61 9.58 8.58 -1.45
N PRO A 62 10.51 7.92 -0.76
CA PRO A 62 10.72 6.47 -0.90
C PRO A 62 9.50 5.64 -0.50
N VAL A 63 8.77 6.07 0.51
CA VAL A 63 7.61 5.34 1.04
C VAL A 63 6.41 6.27 1.10
N ILE A 64 5.31 5.82 0.54
CA ILE A 64 4.01 6.50 0.67
C ILE A 64 3.11 5.62 1.51
N ILE A 65 2.54 6.18 2.56
CA ILE A 65 1.56 5.50 3.41
C ILE A 65 0.23 6.19 3.24
N VAL A 66 -0.78 5.43 2.84
CA VAL A 66 -2.15 5.94 2.72
C VAL A 66 -3.09 5.15 3.62
N GLN A 67 -4.05 5.86 4.18
CA GLN A 67 -5.19 5.26 4.84
C GLN A 67 -6.19 4.86 3.75
N ALA A 68 -6.62 3.60 3.74
CA ALA A 68 -7.65 3.18 2.79
C ALA A 68 -8.91 4.00 2.97
N PRO A 69 -9.57 4.44 1.88
CA PRO A 69 -10.85 5.14 2.00
C PRO A 69 -11.92 4.24 2.60
N VAL A 70 -12.93 4.86 3.23
CA VAL A 70 -14.01 4.13 3.93
C VAL A 70 -14.89 3.30 3.00
N SER A 71 -14.92 3.63 1.71
CA SER A 71 -15.71 2.90 0.72
C SER A 71 -14.80 2.23 -0.32
N PRO A 72 -15.19 1.05 -0.85
CA PRO A 72 -14.41 0.34 -1.86
C PRO A 72 -14.57 1.00 -3.23
N ASP A 73 -13.90 2.11 -3.40
CA ASP A 73 -13.99 2.95 -4.59
C ASP A 73 -12.58 3.21 -5.14
N GLU A 74 -12.38 2.85 -6.40
CA GLU A 74 -11.12 3.05 -7.13
C GLU A 74 -10.72 4.53 -7.12
N LYS A 75 -11.69 5.41 -7.40
CA LYS A 75 -11.44 6.85 -7.45
C LYS A 75 -11.01 7.40 -6.09
N ALA A 76 -11.67 6.95 -5.02
CA ALA A 76 -11.33 7.36 -3.66
C ALA A 76 -9.91 6.92 -3.28
N LEU A 77 -9.49 5.74 -3.72
CA LEU A 77 -8.11 5.27 -3.51
C LEU A 77 -7.11 6.19 -4.22
N TYR A 78 -7.36 6.55 -5.47
CA TYR A 78 -6.48 7.46 -6.21
C TYR A 78 -6.39 8.82 -5.53
N MET A 79 -7.51 9.38 -5.09
CA MET A 79 -7.52 10.65 -4.37
C MET A 79 -6.72 10.58 -3.07
N ALA A 80 -6.85 9.49 -2.32
CA ALA A 80 -6.09 9.30 -1.09
C ALA A 80 -4.58 9.27 -1.35
N ILE A 81 -4.16 8.64 -2.42
CA ILE A 81 -2.74 8.61 -2.82
C ILE A 81 -2.28 10.00 -3.25
N LEU A 82 -3.05 10.69 -4.08
CA LEU A 82 -2.69 12.03 -4.58
C LEU A 82 -2.54 13.06 -3.46
N ASP A 83 -3.35 12.95 -2.40
CA ASP A 83 -3.23 13.83 -1.23
C ASP A 83 -1.84 13.76 -0.58
N LYS A 84 -1.16 12.63 -0.70
CA LYS A 84 0.19 12.48 -0.13
C LYS A 84 1.27 13.24 -0.90
N PHE A 85 0.95 13.66 -2.13
CA PHE A 85 1.88 14.41 -2.97
C PHE A 85 1.54 15.90 -3.06
N TRP A 86 0.47 16.34 -2.38
CA TRP A 86 0.02 17.72 -2.41
C TRP A 86 -0.32 18.20 -3.83
N VAL A 87 -0.68 17.28 -4.72
CA VAL A 87 -1.05 17.59 -6.10
C VAL A 87 -2.52 17.99 -6.16
N PRO A 88 -2.86 19.10 -6.80
CA PRO A 88 -4.26 19.49 -6.93
C PRO A 88 -5.00 18.53 -7.87
N PHE A 89 -6.20 18.13 -7.46
CA PHE A 89 -7.12 17.33 -8.27
C PHE A 89 -8.55 17.75 -7.94
N ARG A 90 -9.49 17.33 -8.78
CA ARG A 90 -10.92 17.59 -8.57
C ARG A 90 -11.65 16.26 -8.43
N GLU A 91 -12.59 16.17 -7.48
CA GLU A 91 -13.41 14.98 -7.30
C GLU A 91 -14.17 14.58 -8.56
N ARG A 92 -14.56 15.55 -9.38
CA ARG A 92 -15.26 15.32 -10.64
C ARG A 92 -14.36 14.91 -11.80
N ASP A 93 -13.05 14.90 -11.61
CA ASP A 93 -12.14 14.45 -12.67
C ASP A 93 -12.42 13.00 -13.02
N PRO A 94 -12.30 12.61 -14.31
CA PRO A 94 -12.47 11.22 -14.70
C PRO A 94 -11.49 10.29 -13.98
N VAL A 95 -11.92 9.07 -13.71
CA VAL A 95 -11.08 8.04 -13.07
C VAL A 95 -9.76 7.86 -13.82
N ALA A 96 -9.80 7.84 -15.15
CA ALA A 96 -8.59 7.67 -15.96
C ALA A 96 -7.58 8.79 -15.75
N LYS A 97 -8.04 10.01 -15.54
CA LYS A 97 -7.16 11.15 -15.26
C LYS A 97 -6.50 11.02 -13.90
N LEU A 98 -7.27 10.65 -12.88
CA LEU A 98 -6.74 10.46 -11.53
C LEU A 98 -5.74 9.32 -11.49
N ARG A 99 -6.03 8.21 -12.19
CA ARG A 99 -5.11 7.08 -12.32
C ARG A 99 -3.79 7.51 -12.95
N TYR A 100 -3.85 8.27 -14.03
CA TYR A 100 -2.65 8.78 -14.69
C TYR A 100 -1.83 9.65 -13.75
N GLN A 101 -2.48 10.55 -13.01
CA GLN A 101 -1.80 11.42 -12.05
C GLN A 101 -1.11 10.62 -10.94
N VAL A 102 -1.76 9.57 -10.43
CA VAL A 102 -1.17 8.70 -9.41
C VAL A 102 0.09 8.02 -9.95
N VAL A 103 0.00 7.40 -11.12
CA VAL A 103 1.16 6.74 -11.75
C VAL A 103 2.28 7.74 -11.97
N HIS A 104 1.95 8.91 -12.48
CA HIS A 104 2.95 9.97 -12.72
C HIS A 104 3.66 10.39 -11.42
N CYS A 105 2.91 10.62 -10.35
CA CYS A 105 3.49 11.03 -9.06
C CYS A 105 4.36 9.93 -8.46
N LEU A 106 3.90 8.69 -8.50
CA LEU A 106 4.68 7.56 -7.97
C LEU A 106 6.04 7.42 -8.69
N LYS A 107 6.05 7.64 -9.99
CA LYS A 107 7.29 7.62 -10.77
C LYS A 107 8.16 8.86 -10.54
N LEU A 108 7.54 10.05 -10.57
CA LEU A 108 8.25 11.32 -10.44
C LEU A 108 9.01 11.43 -9.11
N TYR A 109 8.38 11.02 -8.02
CA TYR A 109 8.97 11.08 -6.68
C TYR A 109 9.77 9.83 -6.33
N GLU A 110 10.03 8.95 -7.30
CA GLU A 110 10.83 7.74 -7.13
C GLU A 110 10.39 6.87 -5.95
N VAL A 111 9.07 6.73 -5.80
CA VAL A 111 8.48 5.91 -4.73
C VAL A 111 8.92 4.46 -4.91
N LYS A 112 9.35 3.83 -3.82
CA LYS A 112 9.83 2.44 -3.80
C LYS A 112 8.88 1.48 -3.11
N LEU A 113 7.95 2.01 -2.33
CA LEU A 113 7.00 1.19 -1.57
C LEU A 113 5.73 2.01 -1.31
N LEU A 114 4.59 1.41 -1.60
CA LEU A 114 3.28 1.95 -1.25
C LEU A 114 2.67 1.08 -0.16
N ILE A 115 2.35 1.69 0.98
CA ILE A 115 1.68 1.04 2.11
C ILE A 115 0.23 1.53 2.16
N ILE A 116 -0.72 0.60 2.22
CA ILE A 116 -2.14 0.89 2.37
C ILE A 116 -2.58 0.37 3.73
N ASP A 117 -2.88 1.27 4.67
CA ASP A 117 -3.39 0.91 5.99
C ASP A 117 -4.90 0.77 5.95
N GLU A 118 -5.45 -0.07 6.82
CA GLU A 118 -6.88 -0.40 6.89
C GLU A 118 -7.44 -0.92 5.56
N MET A 119 -6.68 -1.79 4.90
CA MET A 119 -7.02 -2.31 3.57
C MET A 119 -8.36 -3.07 3.54
N ASN A 120 -8.81 -3.57 4.67
CA ASN A 120 -10.12 -4.22 4.78
C ASN A 120 -11.28 -3.31 4.34
N SER A 121 -11.14 -1.99 4.49
CA SER A 121 -12.16 -1.04 4.01
C SER A 121 -12.34 -1.10 2.50
N LEU A 122 -11.26 -1.33 1.75
CA LEU A 122 -11.31 -1.49 0.29
C LEU A 122 -11.87 -2.85 -0.13
N LEU A 123 -11.81 -3.83 0.75
CA LEU A 123 -12.22 -5.21 0.46
C LEU A 123 -13.64 -5.50 0.90
N CYS A 124 -14.37 -4.50 1.43
CA CYS A 124 -15.80 -4.63 1.72
C CYS A 124 -16.64 -4.25 0.49
N GLY A 125 -17.94 -4.47 0.55
CA GLY A 125 -18.86 -4.13 -0.53
C GLY A 125 -19.14 -5.31 -1.47
N SER A 126 -19.72 -5.01 -2.64
CA SER A 126 -20.09 -6.04 -3.60
C SER A 126 -18.87 -6.69 -4.25
N PRO A 127 -18.98 -7.94 -4.74
CA PRO A 127 -17.88 -8.59 -5.46
C PRO A 127 -17.34 -7.78 -6.64
N ILE A 128 -18.21 -7.05 -7.34
CA ILE A 128 -17.80 -6.20 -8.46
C ILE A 128 -16.92 -5.05 -7.98
N LYS A 129 -17.30 -4.38 -6.89
CA LYS A 129 -16.52 -3.28 -6.32
C LYS A 129 -15.17 -3.76 -5.80
N GLN A 130 -15.16 -4.90 -5.12
CA GLN A 130 -13.93 -5.51 -4.63
C GLN A 130 -12.97 -5.80 -5.79
N ARG A 131 -13.48 -6.38 -6.87
CA ARG A 131 -12.68 -6.70 -8.06
C ARG A 131 -12.13 -5.43 -8.71
N THR A 132 -12.93 -4.38 -8.82
CA THR A 132 -12.49 -3.10 -9.38
C THR A 132 -11.31 -2.53 -8.61
N VAL A 133 -11.39 -2.52 -7.28
CA VAL A 133 -10.32 -2.02 -6.42
C VAL A 133 -9.07 -2.88 -6.52
N MET A 134 -9.22 -4.21 -6.50
CA MET A 134 -8.09 -5.13 -6.62
C MET A 134 -7.40 -4.99 -7.98
N ASN A 135 -8.16 -4.79 -9.04
CA ASN A 135 -7.61 -4.53 -10.37
C ASN A 135 -6.86 -3.19 -10.41
N ALA A 136 -7.35 -2.18 -9.70
CA ALA A 136 -6.68 -0.88 -9.59
C ALA A 136 -5.32 -1.04 -8.90
N ILE A 137 -5.26 -1.75 -7.79
CA ILE A 137 -4.00 -2.03 -7.06
C ILE A 137 -3.03 -2.79 -7.97
N LYS A 138 -3.52 -3.81 -8.66
CA LYS A 138 -2.73 -4.59 -9.61
C LYS A 138 -2.16 -3.71 -10.72
N TYR A 139 -2.98 -2.83 -11.28
CA TYR A 139 -2.57 -1.91 -12.33
C TYR A 139 -1.46 -0.99 -11.84
N LEU A 140 -1.61 -0.40 -10.67
CA LEU A 140 -0.59 0.48 -10.08
C LEU A 140 0.74 -0.27 -9.88
N CYS A 141 0.67 -1.48 -9.34
CA CYS A 141 1.85 -2.31 -9.11
C CYS A 141 2.58 -2.63 -10.43
N ASN A 142 1.84 -3.04 -11.44
CA ASN A 142 2.43 -3.41 -12.73
C ASN A 142 3.00 -2.20 -13.47
N GLU A 143 2.27 -1.09 -13.47
CA GLU A 143 2.64 0.10 -14.23
C GLU A 143 3.82 0.83 -13.61
N THR A 144 3.88 0.89 -12.30
CA THR A 144 4.95 1.61 -11.58
C THR A 144 6.10 0.70 -11.16
N GLN A 145 5.90 -0.61 -11.15
CA GLN A 145 6.85 -1.61 -10.64
C GLN A 145 7.25 -1.31 -9.18
N ILE A 146 6.26 -0.93 -8.38
CA ILE A 146 6.42 -0.65 -6.96
C ILE A 146 5.69 -1.74 -6.18
N PRO A 147 6.34 -2.36 -5.19
CA PRO A 147 5.63 -3.30 -4.30
C PRO A 147 4.58 -2.57 -3.47
N ILE A 148 3.48 -3.25 -3.21
CA ILE A 148 2.38 -2.71 -2.41
C ILE A 148 2.19 -3.60 -1.20
N VAL A 149 2.16 -2.98 -0.02
CA VAL A 149 1.92 -3.67 1.25
C VAL A 149 0.61 -3.16 1.83
N GLY A 150 -0.35 -4.05 1.98
CA GLY A 150 -1.61 -3.75 2.64
C GLY A 150 -1.60 -4.24 4.08
N PHE A 151 -2.16 -3.45 4.99
CA PHE A 151 -2.43 -3.86 6.36
C PHE A 151 -3.94 -3.99 6.55
N GLY A 152 -4.39 -5.11 7.08
CA GLY A 152 -5.80 -5.38 7.28
C GLY A 152 -6.06 -6.38 8.38
N THR A 153 -7.34 -6.69 8.57
CA THR A 153 -7.80 -7.71 9.51
C THR A 153 -7.95 -9.06 8.81
N GLU A 154 -8.17 -10.12 9.59
CA GLU A 154 -8.38 -11.46 9.04
C GLU A 154 -9.57 -11.54 8.09
N GLU A 155 -10.55 -10.67 8.24
CA GLU A 155 -11.70 -10.60 7.33
C GLU A 155 -11.29 -10.32 5.89
N ALA A 156 -10.18 -9.61 5.68
CA ALA A 156 -9.65 -9.33 4.35
C ALA A 156 -9.26 -10.60 3.58
N ILE A 157 -8.86 -11.66 4.29
CA ILE A 157 -8.50 -12.94 3.66
C ILE A 157 -9.68 -13.55 2.93
N SER A 158 -10.88 -13.51 3.53
CA SER A 158 -12.05 -14.16 2.94
C SER A 158 -12.37 -13.58 1.57
N VAL A 159 -12.15 -12.28 1.41
CA VAL A 159 -12.35 -11.59 0.14
C VAL A 159 -11.31 -12.01 -0.89
N LEU A 160 -10.04 -12.08 -0.50
CA LEU A 160 -8.97 -12.50 -1.40
C LEU A 160 -9.14 -13.95 -1.85
N ARG A 161 -9.68 -14.82 -1.00
CA ARG A 161 -9.90 -16.23 -1.32
C ARG A 161 -11.06 -16.46 -2.28
N THR A 162 -11.96 -15.50 -2.46
CA THR A 162 -13.07 -15.63 -3.42
C THR A 162 -12.62 -15.51 -4.86
N ASP A 163 -11.45 -14.95 -5.11
CA ASP A 163 -10.89 -14.84 -6.45
C ASP A 163 -9.43 -15.34 -6.46
N PRO A 164 -9.15 -16.50 -7.09
CA PRO A 164 -7.80 -17.06 -7.14
C PRO A 164 -6.75 -16.13 -7.73
N GLN A 165 -7.13 -15.21 -8.60
CA GLN A 165 -6.21 -14.26 -9.21
C GLN A 165 -5.65 -13.29 -8.17
N HIS A 166 -6.44 -12.95 -7.15
CA HIS A 166 -6.00 -12.05 -6.09
C HIS A 166 -5.05 -12.75 -5.12
N VAL A 167 -5.32 -14.02 -4.79
CA VAL A 167 -4.49 -14.82 -3.87
C VAL A 167 -3.05 -14.97 -4.39
N SER A 168 -2.87 -15.14 -5.70
CA SER A 168 -1.54 -15.33 -6.29
C SER A 168 -0.68 -14.06 -6.26
N ARG A 169 -1.27 -12.90 -6.02
CA ARG A 169 -0.56 -11.62 -6.05
C ARG A 169 -0.11 -11.13 -4.68
N PHE A 170 -0.82 -11.54 -3.64
CA PHE A 170 -0.51 -11.13 -2.28
C PHE A 170 0.00 -12.31 -1.46
N ARG A 171 1.20 -12.17 -0.92
CA ARG A 171 1.66 -13.06 0.13
C ARG A 171 1.07 -12.58 1.44
N VAL A 172 0.45 -13.49 2.17
CA VAL A 172 -0.21 -13.18 3.44
C VAL A 172 0.75 -13.43 4.59
N VAL A 173 0.87 -12.46 5.48
CA VAL A 173 1.67 -12.56 6.70
C VAL A 173 0.78 -12.25 7.89
N ASN A 174 0.79 -13.11 8.88
CA ASN A 174 0.09 -12.88 10.14
C ASN A 174 1.01 -12.16 11.12
N LEU A 175 0.53 -11.06 11.65
CA LEU A 175 1.22 -10.34 12.71
C LEU A 175 0.70 -10.83 14.06
N PRO A 176 1.51 -11.53 14.86
CA PRO A 176 1.04 -12.07 16.13
C PRO A 176 0.68 -10.97 17.11
N LEU A 177 -0.24 -11.31 18.02
CA LEU A 177 -0.55 -10.45 19.15
C LEU A 177 0.68 -10.41 20.06
N TRP A 178 1.18 -9.21 20.33
CA TRP A 178 2.11 -9.02 21.45
C TRP A 178 1.46 -8.12 22.47
N LYS A 179 1.75 -8.40 23.73
CA LYS A 179 1.34 -7.52 24.80
C LYS A 179 2.32 -6.37 24.83
N LEU A 180 1.79 -5.18 24.86
CA LEU A 180 2.56 -3.99 25.20
C LEU A 180 2.85 -4.08 26.71
N ASP A 181 4.06 -4.40 27.03
CA ASP A 181 4.50 -4.33 28.41
C ASP A 181 4.79 -2.86 28.76
#